data_d7c3f1c4f570132394dba97f821797d3
#
_entry.id   d7c3f1c4f570132394dba97f821797d3
#
_cell.length_a   1.000
_cell.length_b   1.000
_cell.length_c   1.000
_cell.angle_alpha   90.00
_cell.angle_beta   90.00
_cell.angle_gamma   90.00
#
_symmetry.space_group_name_H-M   'P 1'
#
loop_
_entity.id
_entity.type
_entity.pdbx_description
1 polymer ?
#
loop_
_entity_poly.entity_id
_entity_poly.type
_entity_poly.pdbx_seq_one_letter_code
_entity_poly.pdbx_strand_id
1 'polypeptide(L)'
;MIYGFIQDSAFSDITARQERTISSYAEMHAISVDAWIYSGTFNADRFKEKDVLLLEKTFRLGNGVSSILKILQDLLRKGVVIYSCEDGIQFGTDAVSAATMAYVFGLVADITDEVRSEVTKEALRQVKSQGRSIGRPKGAKNGAYKLDKKKKEIRSLLRSGKTKAEVCRLLSIAPTSLYYYIKDHPELMECV
;
A
#
# COMPACT_ATOMS: atom_id res chain seq x y z
N MET A 1 4.72 -18.75 -19.45
CA MET A 1 5.84 -18.62 -18.49
C MET A 1 5.38 -19.02 -17.11
N ILE A 2 6.31 -19.48 -16.26
CA ILE A 2 6.03 -19.89 -14.89
C ILE A 2 6.70 -18.91 -13.94
N TYR A 3 5.90 -18.24 -13.14
CA TYR A 3 6.34 -17.22 -12.20
C TYR A 3 6.23 -17.70 -10.76
N GLY A 4 7.26 -17.45 -9.94
CA GLY A 4 7.20 -17.57 -8.48
C GLY A 4 6.84 -16.23 -7.86
N PHE A 5 5.79 -16.16 -7.04
CA PHE A 5 5.37 -14.94 -6.36
C PHE A 5 5.85 -14.92 -4.92
N ILE A 6 6.46 -13.82 -4.53
CA ILE A 6 6.95 -13.56 -3.17
C ILE A 6 6.32 -12.27 -2.64
N GLN A 7 5.63 -12.38 -1.51
CA GLN A 7 5.19 -11.21 -0.78
C GLN A 7 6.37 -10.60 -0.01
N ASP A 8 6.69 -9.34 -0.32
CA ASP A 8 7.73 -8.60 0.41
C ASP A 8 7.42 -8.54 1.90
N SER A 9 8.43 -8.80 2.72
CA SER A 9 8.36 -8.73 4.17
C SER A 9 9.58 -8.00 4.71
N ALA A 10 9.38 -7.27 5.82
CA ALA A 10 10.49 -6.68 6.57
C ALA A 10 11.41 -7.75 7.20
N PHE A 11 10.94 -9.00 7.27
CA PHE A 11 11.68 -10.13 7.83
C PHE A 11 12.18 -11.03 6.70
N SER A 12 13.50 -11.11 6.54
CA SER A 12 14.16 -11.94 5.51
C SER A 12 13.78 -13.42 5.58
N ASP A 13 13.55 -13.93 6.78
CA ASP A 13 13.19 -15.34 7.01
C ASP A 13 11.85 -15.72 6.35
N ILE A 14 10.88 -14.79 6.35
CA ILE A 14 9.57 -15.00 5.72
C ILE A 14 9.72 -15.08 4.21
N THR A 15 10.51 -14.19 3.62
CA THR A 15 10.80 -14.17 2.17
C THR A 15 11.52 -15.47 1.75
N ALA A 16 12.57 -15.86 2.46
CA ALA A 16 13.33 -17.09 2.19
C ALA A 16 12.49 -18.36 2.37
N ARG A 17 11.52 -18.37 3.28
CA ARG A 17 10.57 -19.47 3.45
C ARG A 17 9.65 -19.60 2.23
N GLN A 18 9.08 -18.52 1.75
CA GLN A 18 8.22 -18.51 0.57
C GLN A 18 8.96 -19.09 -0.65
N GLU A 19 10.18 -18.60 -0.88
CA GLU A 19 11.02 -19.05 -1.98
C GLU A 19 11.30 -20.56 -1.89
N ARG A 20 11.70 -21.05 -0.71
CA ARG A 20 11.94 -22.49 -0.49
C ARG A 20 10.69 -23.32 -0.74
N THR A 21 9.54 -22.92 -0.25
CA THR A 21 8.27 -23.66 -0.43
C THR A 21 7.91 -23.75 -1.91
N ILE A 22 8.02 -22.66 -2.65
CA ILE A 22 7.73 -22.63 -4.09
C ILE A 22 8.75 -23.47 -4.86
N SER A 23 10.05 -23.36 -4.56
CA SER A 23 11.11 -24.12 -5.21
C SER A 23 10.94 -25.63 -4.97
N SER A 24 10.68 -26.04 -3.73
CA SER A 24 10.43 -27.45 -3.40
C SER A 24 9.21 -28.01 -4.13
N TYR A 25 8.13 -27.20 -4.23
CA TYR A 25 6.94 -27.58 -5.01
C TYR A 25 7.28 -27.74 -6.50
N ALA A 26 8.02 -26.79 -7.06
CA ALA A 26 8.44 -26.83 -8.45
C ALA A 26 9.32 -28.05 -8.76
N GLU A 27 10.28 -28.36 -7.91
CA GLU A 27 11.12 -29.55 -8.02
C GLU A 27 10.30 -30.86 -7.97
N MET A 28 9.38 -30.97 -7.00
CA MET A 28 8.51 -32.16 -6.84
C MET A 28 7.63 -32.40 -8.07
N HIS A 29 7.22 -31.36 -8.76
CA HIS A 29 6.38 -31.45 -9.96
C HIS A 29 7.15 -31.35 -11.28
N ALA A 30 8.49 -31.37 -11.24
CA ALA A 30 9.36 -31.20 -12.39
C ALA A 30 9.07 -29.92 -13.21
N ILE A 31 8.77 -28.84 -12.49
CA ILE A 31 8.46 -27.51 -13.04
C ILE A 31 9.68 -26.61 -12.83
N SER A 32 10.02 -25.77 -13.82
CA SER A 32 11.06 -24.75 -13.70
C SER A 32 10.44 -23.38 -13.55
N VAL A 33 10.82 -22.63 -12.52
CA VAL A 33 10.39 -21.22 -12.34
C VAL A 33 11.21 -20.35 -13.26
N ASP A 34 10.53 -19.67 -14.22
CA ASP A 34 11.19 -18.82 -15.22
C ASP A 34 11.58 -17.44 -14.64
N ALA A 35 10.76 -16.91 -13.73
CA ALA A 35 11.01 -15.59 -13.13
C ALA A 35 10.33 -15.45 -11.76
N TRP A 36 10.94 -14.63 -10.89
CA TRP A 36 10.39 -14.27 -9.60
C TRP A 36 9.74 -12.90 -9.66
N ILE A 37 8.57 -12.75 -9.02
CA ILE A 37 7.80 -11.51 -8.91
C ILE A 37 7.59 -11.19 -7.43
N TYR A 38 7.93 -9.98 -7.04
CA TYR A 38 7.75 -9.48 -5.69
C TYR A 38 6.49 -8.62 -5.58
N SER A 39 5.84 -8.60 -4.42
CA SER A 39 4.58 -7.86 -4.21
C SER A 39 4.69 -6.38 -4.55
N GLY A 40 5.83 -5.74 -4.26
CA GLY A 40 6.07 -4.32 -4.57
C GLY A 40 6.16 -4.02 -6.07
N THR A 41 6.41 -5.02 -6.90
CA THR A 41 6.50 -4.91 -8.37
C THR A 41 5.40 -5.69 -9.10
N PHE A 42 4.44 -6.22 -8.35
CA PHE A 42 3.36 -7.02 -8.91
C PHE A 42 2.45 -6.15 -9.78
N ASN A 43 2.25 -6.62 -11.01
CA ASN A 43 1.29 -6.05 -11.94
C ASN A 43 0.61 -7.18 -12.72
N ALA A 44 -0.70 -7.31 -12.55
CA ALA A 44 -1.50 -8.32 -13.24
C ALA A 44 -1.43 -8.18 -14.78
N ASP A 45 -1.10 -7.00 -15.33
CA ASP A 45 -1.02 -6.77 -16.78
C ASP A 45 0.19 -7.44 -17.45
N ARG A 46 1.15 -7.88 -16.69
CA ARG A 46 2.31 -8.62 -17.22
C ARG A 46 1.98 -10.05 -17.64
N PHE A 47 0.90 -10.62 -17.10
CA PHE A 47 0.52 -12.00 -17.35
C PHE A 47 -0.25 -12.16 -18.64
N LYS A 48 0.01 -13.27 -19.31
CA LYS A 48 -0.66 -13.71 -20.53
C LYS A 48 -1.45 -14.98 -20.28
N GLU A 49 -2.32 -15.31 -21.22
CA GLU A 49 -3.03 -16.59 -21.22
C GLU A 49 -2.05 -17.76 -21.12
N LYS A 50 -2.37 -18.75 -20.30
CA LYS A 50 -1.57 -19.95 -20.01
C LYS A 50 -0.27 -19.69 -19.23
N ASP A 51 -0.03 -18.47 -18.74
CA ASP A 51 1.00 -18.27 -17.73
C ASP A 51 0.60 -18.97 -16.42
N VAL A 52 1.61 -19.35 -15.66
CA VAL A 52 1.44 -20.05 -14.38
C VAL A 52 2.01 -19.17 -13.26
N LEU A 53 1.27 -19.03 -12.17
CA LEU A 53 1.70 -18.34 -10.97
C LEU A 53 1.77 -19.32 -9.79
N LEU A 54 2.96 -19.53 -9.27
CA LEU A 54 3.21 -20.30 -8.06
C LEU A 54 3.33 -19.37 -6.86
N LEU A 55 2.64 -19.66 -5.76
CA LEU A 55 2.72 -18.91 -4.51
C LEU A 55 2.72 -19.84 -3.30
N GLU A 56 3.32 -19.41 -2.18
CA GLU A 56 3.34 -20.21 -0.94
C GLU A 56 1.89 -20.48 -0.49
N LYS A 57 1.12 -19.41 -0.28
CA LYS A 57 -0.29 -19.47 0.14
C LYS A 57 -1.11 -18.36 -0.53
N THR A 58 -2.38 -18.64 -0.76
CA THR A 58 -3.31 -17.69 -1.42
C THR A 58 -3.36 -16.33 -0.74
N PHE A 59 -3.30 -16.27 0.60
CA PHE A 59 -3.37 -15.00 1.34
C PHE A 59 -2.16 -14.09 1.11
N ARG A 60 -1.06 -14.59 0.54
CA ARG A 60 0.14 -13.79 0.20
C ARG A 60 -0.08 -12.82 -0.95
N LEU A 61 -1.11 -13.01 -1.76
CA LEU A 61 -1.41 -12.15 -2.90
C LEU A 61 -1.79 -10.71 -2.53
N GLY A 62 -2.25 -10.45 -1.30
CA GLY A 62 -2.67 -9.10 -0.93
C GLY A 62 -2.86 -8.89 0.57
N ASN A 63 -3.12 -7.65 0.95
CA ASN A 63 -3.26 -7.23 2.34
C ASN A 63 -4.71 -7.27 2.88
N GLY A 64 -5.58 -8.03 2.23
CA GLY A 64 -6.96 -8.21 2.68
C GLY A 64 -7.78 -9.04 1.69
N VAL A 65 -8.88 -9.60 2.18
CA VAL A 65 -9.72 -10.53 1.41
C VAL A 65 -10.16 -9.93 0.06
N SER A 66 -10.69 -8.72 0.07
CA SER A 66 -11.13 -8.04 -1.16
C SER A 66 -10.00 -7.85 -2.16
N SER A 67 -8.81 -7.42 -1.72
CA SER A 67 -7.63 -7.25 -2.57
C SER A 67 -7.20 -8.58 -3.19
N ILE A 68 -7.14 -9.66 -2.39
CA ILE A 68 -6.78 -11.00 -2.86
C ILE A 68 -7.76 -11.49 -3.92
N LEU A 69 -9.06 -11.35 -3.67
CA LEU A 69 -10.11 -11.79 -4.59
C LEU A 69 -10.09 -11.02 -5.90
N LYS A 70 -9.82 -9.70 -5.87
CA LYS A 70 -9.67 -8.88 -7.09
C LYS A 70 -8.47 -9.31 -7.91
N ILE A 71 -7.33 -9.58 -7.27
CA ILE A 71 -6.13 -10.08 -7.97
C ILE A 71 -6.40 -11.45 -8.60
N LEU A 72 -7.02 -12.37 -7.86
CA LEU A 72 -7.41 -13.67 -8.38
C LEU A 72 -8.37 -13.54 -9.57
N GLN A 73 -9.37 -12.66 -9.46
CA GLN A 73 -10.31 -12.37 -10.54
C GLN A 73 -9.59 -11.90 -11.80
N ASP A 74 -8.67 -10.94 -11.67
CA ASP A 74 -7.94 -10.36 -12.80
C ASP A 74 -7.05 -11.39 -13.49
N LEU A 75 -6.33 -12.22 -12.71
CA LEU A 75 -5.48 -13.28 -13.24
C LEU A 75 -6.30 -14.37 -13.95
N LEU A 76 -7.41 -14.81 -13.35
CA LEU A 76 -8.28 -15.83 -13.93
C LEU A 76 -8.96 -15.34 -15.22
N ARG A 77 -9.36 -14.07 -15.29
CA ARG A 77 -9.90 -13.46 -16.53
C ARG A 77 -8.89 -13.46 -17.67
N LYS A 78 -7.59 -13.41 -17.33
CA LYS A 78 -6.49 -13.49 -18.32
C LYS A 78 -6.11 -14.92 -18.69
N GLY A 79 -6.74 -15.93 -18.09
CA GLY A 79 -6.44 -17.33 -18.33
C GLY A 79 -5.12 -17.79 -17.67
N VAL A 80 -4.72 -17.13 -16.58
CA VAL A 80 -3.56 -17.52 -15.78
C VAL A 80 -3.93 -18.68 -14.86
N VAL A 81 -3.08 -19.68 -14.76
CA VAL A 81 -3.24 -20.79 -13.83
C VAL A 81 -2.48 -20.47 -12.54
N ILE A 82 -3.12 -20.62 -11.38
CA ILE A 82 -2.54 -20.27 -10.09
C ILE A 82 -2.45 -21.50 -9.21
N TYR A 83 -1.27 -21.74 -8.60
CA TYR A 83 -1.03 -22.81 -7.65
C TYR A 83 -0.63 -22.22 -6.30
N SER A 84 -1.40 -22.54 -5.25
CA SER A 84 -1.02 -22.32 -3.86
C SER A 84 -0.32 -23.57 -3.33
N CYS A 85 1.02 -23.51 -3.25
CA CYS A 85 1.87 -24.67 -3.05
C CYS A 85 1.65 -25.35 -1.69
N GLU A 86 1.46 -24.58 -0.62
CA GLU A 86 1.25 -25.11 0.74
C GLU A 86 -0.22 -25.51 0.99
N ASP A 87 -1.18 -24.79 0.39
CA ASP A 87 -2.61 -25.08 0.52
C ASP A 87 -3.06 -26.23 -0.38
N GLY A 88 -2.28 -26.60 -1.41
CA GLY A 88 -2.64 -27.61 -2.41
C GLY A 88 -3.82 -27.18 -3.30
N ILE A 89 -4.08 -25.89 -3.43
CA ILE A 89 -5.21 -25.33 -4.18
C ILE A 89 -4.74 -24.89 -5.55
N GLN A 90 -5.54 -25.20 -6.58
CA GLN A 90 -5.33 -24.77 -7.95
C GLN A 90 -6.52 -23.94 -8.44
N PHE A 91 -6.24 -22.90 -9.20
CA PHE A 91 -7.25 -22.07 -9.85
C PHE A 91 -6.93 -21.93 -11.33
N GLY A 92 -7.98 -21.94 -12.18
CA GLY A 92 -7.81 -21.61 -13.58
C GLY A 92 -7.35 -22.74 -14.49
N THR A 93 -7.37 -24.00 -14.05
CA THR A 93 -6.96 -25.16 -14.86
C THR A 93 -7.93 -25.47 -16.01
N ASP A 94 -9.19 -25.05 -15.88
CA ASP A 94 -10.22 -25.18 -16.91
C ASP A 94 -10.86 -23.81 -17.19
N ALA A 95 -11.01 -23.45 -18.46
CA ALA A 95 -11.48 -22.12 -18.88
C ALA A 95 -12.89 -21.77 -18.37
N VAL A 96 -13.82 -22.73 -18.36
CA VAL A 96 -15.19 -22.54 -17.87
C VAL A 96 -15.17 -22.34 -16.35
N SER A 97 -14.42 -23.17 -15.64
CA SER A 97 -14.21 -23.07 -14.18
C SER A 97 -13.53 -21.75 -13.82
N ALA A 98 -12.51 -21.34 -14.57
CA ALA A 98 -11.81 -20.07 -14.38
C ALA A 98 -12.75 -18.85 -14.51
N ALA A 99 -13.58 -18.82 -15.54
CA ALA A 99 -14.53 -17.73 -15.75
C ALA A 99 -15.57 -17.63 -14.62
N THR A 100 -16.08 -18.77 -14.18
CA THR A 100 -17.04 -18.85 -13.06
C THR A 100 -16.39 -18.39 -11.75
N MET A 101 -15.19 -18.86 -11.44
CA MET A 101 -14.42 -18.43 -10.27
C MET A 101 -14.12 -16.94 -10.29
N ALA A 102 -13.71 -16.40 -11.44
CA ALA A 102 -13.44 -14.98 -11.57
C ALA A 102 -14.69 -14.14 -11.28
N TYR A 103 -15.87 -14.56 -11.77
CA TYR A 103 -17.12 -13.89 -11.46
C TYR A 103 -17.46 -13.94 -9.97
N VAL A 104 -17.40 -15.13 -9.36
CA VAL A 104 -17.68 -15.31 -7.93
C VAL A 104 -16.72 -14.50 -7.07
N PHE A 105 -15.43 -14.52 -7.36
CA PHE A 105 -14.44 -13.75 -6.60
C PHE A 105 -14.69 -12.24 -6.70
N GLY A 106 -15.06 -11.73 -7.88
CA GLY A 106 -15.46 -10.34 -8.05
C GLY A 106 -16.65 -9.97 -7.19
N LEU A 107 -17.71 -10.77 -7.25
CA LEU A 107 -18.93 -10.56 -6.46
C LEU A 107 -18.64 -10.57 -4.94
N VAL A 108 -17.87 -11.54 -4.45
CA VAL A 108 -17.52 -11.62 -3.01
C VAL A 108 -16.63 -10.45 -2.59
N ALA A 109 -15.73 -9.99 -3.45
CA ALA A 109 -14.90 -8.81 -3.19
C ALA A 109 -15.76 -7.56 -3.01
N ASP A 110 -16.70 -7.33 -3.92
CA ASP A 110 -17.60 -6.17 -3.87
C ASP A 110 -18.49 -6.19 -2.61
N ILE A 111 -19.10 -7.35 -2.29
CA ILE A 111 -19.88 -7.52 -1.05
C ILE A 111 -19.01 -7.23 0.18
N THR A 112 -17.76 -7.70 0.21
CA THR A 112 -16.84 -7.49 1.33
C THR A 112 -16.52 -6.00 1.52
N ASP A 113 -16.32 -5.26 0.43
CA ASP A 113 -16.06 -3.82 0.47
C ASP A 113 -17.31 -3.03 0.92
N GLU A 114 -18.50 -3.40 0.46
CA GLU A 114 -19.77 -2.80 0.91
C GLU A 114 -20.00 -3.00 2.40
N VAL A 115 -19.87 -4.23 2.90
CA VAL A 115 -20.02 -4.54 4.32
C VAL A 115 -19.04 -3.74 5.17
N ARG A 116 -17.75 -3.68 4.77
CA ARG A 116 -16.74 -2.86 5.47
C ARG A 116 -17.09 -1.38 5.48
N SER A 117 -17.60 -0.85 4.36
CA SER A 117 -18.05 0.54 4.26
C SER A 117 -19.20 0.85 5.21
N GLU A 118 -20.21 -0.02 5.26
CA GLU A 118 -21.35 0.18 6.16
C GLU A 118 -20.97 0.08 7.64
N VAL A 119 -20.15 -0.91 8.02
CA VAL A 119 -19.64 -1.03 9.40
C VAL A 119 -18.85 0.22 9.81
N THR A 120 -18.04 0.76 8.90
CA THR A 120 -17.27 2.00 9.16
C THR A 120 -18.20 3.20 9.33
N LYS A 121 -19.21 3.35 8.45
CA LYS A 121 -20.19 4.44 8.54
C LYS A 121 -20.97 4.37 9.85
N GLU A 122 -21.37 3.17 10.27
CA GLU A 122 -22.11 2.96 11.50
C GLU A 122 -21.26 3.29 12.74
N ALA A 123 -20.02 2.82 12.79
CA ALA A 123 -19.06 3.18 13.84
C ALA A 123 -18.85 4.70 13.93
N LEU A 124 -18.73 5.39 12.79
CA LEU A 124 -18.61 6.85 12.76
C LEU A 124 -19.89 7.56 13.24
N ARG A 125 -21.09 7.03 12.90
CA ARG A 125 -22.36 7.55 13.42
C ARG A 125 -22.46 7.40 14.95
N GLN A 126 -22.04 6.25 15.49
CA GLN A 126 -22.01 6.02 16.94
C GLN A 126 -21.05 6.99 17.65
N VAL A 127 -19.86 7.22 17.13
CA VAL A 127 -18.92 8.18 17.69
C VAL A 127 -19.48 9.60 17.69
N LYS A 128 -20.17 9.99 16.61
CA LYS A 128 -20.87 11.28 16.53
C LYS A 128 -22.02 11.40 17.54
N SER A 129 -22.83 10.36 17.71
CA SER A 129 -23.95 10.38 18.67
C SER A 129 -23.49 10.49 20.11
N GLN A 130 -22.26 10.02 20.41
CA GLN A 130 -21.60 10.21 21.71
C GLN A 130 -21.00 11.62 21.90
N GLY A 131 -21.22 12.56 20.96
CA GLY A 131 -20.67 13.92 21.02
C GLY A 131 -19.18 14.00 20.79
N ARG A 132 -18.53 12.92 20.36
CA ARG A 132 -17.08 12.91 20.07
C ARG A 132 -16.81 13.50 18.67
N SER A 133 -15.85 14.42 18.58
CA SER A 133 -15.40 14.96 17.31
C SER A 133 -14.61 13.90 16.53
N ILE A 134 -14.97 13.74 15.24
CA ILE A 134 -14.25 12.86 14.32
C ILE A 134 -13.20 13.69 13.60
N GLY A 135 -11.96 13.22 13.63
CA GLY A 135 -10.83 13.89 12.99
C GLY A 135 -9.98 14.69 13.98
N ARG A 136 -9.13 15.55 13.42
CA ARG A 136 -8.23 16.37 14.25
C ARG A 136 -9.03 17.40 15.07
N PRO A 137 -8.82 17.51 16.38
CA PRO A 137 -9.49 18.51 17.21
C PRO A 137 -9.28 19.93 16.66
N LYS A 138 -10.33 20.75 16.70
CA LYS A 138 -10.25 22.14 16.26
C LYS A 138 -9.22 22.89 17.13
N GLY A 139 -8.26 23.56 16.50
CA GLY A 139 -7.18 24.27 17.19
C GLY A 139 -5.99 23.42 17.62
N ALA A 140 -5.99 22.12 17.35
CA ALA A 140 -4.83 21.28 17.63
C ALA A 140 -3.61 21.73 16.82
N LYS A 141 -2.54 22.13 17.51
CA LYS A 141 -1.26 22.50 16.89
C LYS A 141 -0.40 21.26 16.67
N ASN A 142 0.52 21.32 15.71
CA ASN A 142 1.52 20.28 15.55
C ASN A 142 2.53 20.39 16.72
N GLY A 143 2.85 19.26 17.33
CA GLY A 143 3.85 19.21 18.41
C GLY A 143 5.28 19.50 17.91
N ALA A 144 5.53 19.33 16.61
CA ALA A 144 6.78 19.69 15.95
C ALA A 144 6.50 20.14 14.52
N TYR A 145 7.17 21.17 14.08
CA TYR A 145 7.09 21.66 12.71
C TYR A 145 8.25 21.11 11.88
N LYS A 146 8.00 20.86 10.61
CA LYS A 146 9.07 20.44 9.67
C LYS A 146 10.20 21.48 9.59
N LEU A 147 9.88 22.75 9.88
CA LEU A 147 10.84 23.85 9.83
C LEU A 147 11.62 24.06 11.13
N ASP A 148 11.32 23.34 12.21
CA ASP A 148 12.07 23.45 13.47
C ASP A 148 13.56 23.17 13.29
N LYS A 149 13.90 22.22 12.44
CA LYS A 149 15.30 21.91 12.09
C LYS A 149 16.02 23.08 11.41
N LYS A 150 15.29 23.94 10.69
CA LYS A 150 15.79 25.11 9.96
C LYS A 150 15.58 26.42 10.74
N LYS A 151 15.07 26.39 11.96
CA LYS A 151 14.73 27.56 12.78
C LYS A 151 15.90 28.54 12.92
N LYS A 152 17.11 28.01 13.18
CA LYS A 152 18.34 28.81 13.34
C LYS A 152 18.72 29.52 12.03
N GLU A 153 18.65 28.83 10.90
CA GLU A 153 18.95 29.36 9.58
C GLU A 153 17.96 30.43 9.15
N ILE A 154 16.66 30.18 9.35
CA ILE A 154 15.58 31.15 9.10
C ILE A 154 15.82 32.42 9.90
N ARG A 155 16.12 32.30 11.21
CA ARG A 155 16.43 33.45 12.08
C ARG A 155 17.64 34.23 11.58
N SER A 156 18.72 33.55 11.22
CA SER A 156 19.95 34.19 10.72
C SER A 156 19.70 34.99 9.43
N LEU A 157 18.97 34.42 8.50
CA LEU A 157 18.64 35.07 7.21
C LEU A 157 17.71 36.28 7.39
N LEU A 158 16.72 36.19 8.27
CA LEU A 158 15.84 37.32 8.58
C LEU A 158 16.60 38.46 9.26
N ARG A 159 17.53 38.16 10.21
CA ARG A 159 18.41 39.16 10.85
C ARG A 159 19.37 39.83 9.87
N SER A 160 19.78 39.16 8.81
CA SER A 160 20.63 39.76 7.77
C SER A 160 19.84 40.65 6.78
N GLY A 161 18.58 40.96 7.08
CA GLY A 161 17.75 41.83 6.27
C GLY A 161 17.16 41.19 5.01
N LYS A 162 17.24 39.85 4.88
CA LYS A 162 16.64 39.15 3.74
C LYS A 162 15.13 39.09 3.85
N THR A 163 14.46 39.30 2.72
CA THR A 163 13.00 39.21 2.62
C THR A 163 12.51 37.75 2.81
N LYS A 164 11.27 37.60 3.28
CA LYS A 164 10.63 36.26 3.40
C LYS A 164 10.68 35.47 2.10
N ALA A 165 10.57 36.14 0.95
CA ALA A 165 10.64 35.50 -0.36
C ALA A 165 12.05 34.96 -0.67
N GLU A 166 13.09 35.69 -0.30
CA GLU A 166 14.50 35.25 -0.45
C GLU A 166 14.81 34.08 0.47
N VAL A 167 14.31 34.11 1.73
CA VAL A 167 14.47 32.99 2.67
C VAL A 167 13.81 31.74 2.12
N CYS A 168 12.62 31.87 1.52
CA CYS A 168 11.93 30.74 0.87
C CYS A 168 12.78 30.13 -0.27
N ARG A 169 13.38 30.97 -1.11
CA ARG A 169 14.22 30.51 -2.23
C ARG A 169 15.50 29.85 -1.74
N LEU A 170 16.19 30.47 -0.77
CA LEU A 170 17.48 29.98 -0.25
C LEU A 170 17.34 28.62 0.47
N LEU A 171 16.27 28.45 1.23
CA LEU A 171 16.05 27.24 2.03
C LEU A 171 15.13 26.21 1.35
N SER A 172 14.67 26.50 0.11
CA SER A 172 13.73 25.65 -0.63
C SER A 172 12.46 25.35 0.19
N ILE A 173 11.86 26.40 0.76
CA ILE A 173 10.66 26.31 1.59
C ILE A 173 9.47 26.93 0.84
N ALA A 174 8.32 26.26 0.87
CA ALA A 174 7.10 26.83 0.33
C ALA A 174 6.71 28.10 1.10
N PRO A 175 6.34 29.21 0.41
CA PRO A 175 5.99 30.50 1.05
C PRO A 175 4.90 30.37 2.12
N THR A 176 3.87 29.58 1.86
CA THR A 176 2.77 29.32 2.79
C THR A 176 3.26 28.65 4.08
N SER A 177 4.19 27.69 3.98
CA SER A 177 4.75 27.00 5.14
C SER A 177 5.58 27.95 6.01
N LEU A 178 6.39 28.81 5.40
CA LEU A 178 7.17 29.81 6.13
C LEU A 178 6.26 30.86 6.79
N TYR A 179 5.19 31.30 6.11
CA TYR A 179 4.23 32.25 6.66
C TYR A 179 3.57 31.75 7.94
N TYR A 180 3.03 30.51 7.91
CA TYR A 180 2.41 29.92 9.09
C TYR A 180 3.42 29.61 10.19
N TYR A 181 4.63 29.21 9.82
CA TYR A 181 5.70 28.98 10.79
C TYR A 181 6.09 30.25 11.54
N ILE A 182 6.26 31.37 10.86
CA ILE A 182 6.57 32.68 11.49
C ILE A 182 5.36 33.17 12.32
N LYS A 183 4.13 32.94 11.87
CA LYS A 183 2.92 33.30 12.63
C LYS A 183 2.85 32.57 13.98
N ASP A 184 3.26 31.30 14.00
CA ASP A 184 3.29 30.47 15.22
C ASP A 184 4.57 30.69 16.07
N HIS A 185 5.58 31.37 15.50
CA HIS A 185 6.87 31.70 16.13
C HIS A 185 7.21 33.19 15.97
N PRO A 186 6.46 34.10 16.63
CA PRO A 186 6.64 35.56 16.48
C PRO A 186 8.06 36.02 16.88
N GLU A 187 8.72 35.29 17.76
CA GLU A 187 10.10 35.57 18.18
C GLU A 187 11.13 35.56 17.02
N LEU A 188 10.78 35.05 15.85
CA LEU A 188 11.62 35.12 14.66
C LEU A 188 11.62 36.51 14.01
N MET A 189 10.58 37.32 14.28
CA MET A 189 10.42 38.66 13.75
C MET A 189 10.84 39.75 14.74
N GLU A 190 10.87 39.48 16.04
CA GLU A 190 11.27 40.45 17.08
C GLU A 190 12.75 40.84 17.04
N CYS A 191 13.47 40.34 16.06
CA CYS A 191 14.90 40.54 15.91
C CYS A 191 15.30 41.28 14.64
N VAL A 192 14.34 41.91 13.97
CA VAL A 192 14.58 42.73 12.75
C VAL A 192 14.46 44.20 13.08
#